data_704829a1740a73d92c9f1e1b69f4cb52
#
_entry.id   704829a1740a73d92c9f1e1b69f4cb52
#
_cell.length_a   1.000
_cell.length_b   1.000
_cell.length_c   1.000
_cell.angle_alpha   90.00
_cell.angle_beta   90.00
_cell.angle_gamma   90.00
#
_symmetry.space_group_name_H-M   'P 1'
#
loop_
_entity.id
_entity.type
_entity.pdbx_description
1 polymer ?
#
loop_
_entity_poly.entity_id
_entity_poly.type
_entity_poly.pdbx_seq_one_letter_code
_entity_poly.pdbx_strand_id
1 'polypeptide(L)'
;MAYIGRQQSPGSFIKLDDIISQFNNSTTQFSLKVGGQPFFAGNPYTLLVSLGGVIQEAITAFTIVDDKINFASAPVSGANFFCVVLATTNVNPLTTLTIGARAGAHLMDLHGRSMTVTDRSGTAHPIAFNLA
;
A
#
# COMPACT_ATOMS: atom_id res chain seq x y z
N MET A 1 7.35 -40.01 6.30
CA MET A 1 8.64 -39.30 6.46
C MET A 1 8.36 -37.88 6.91
N ALA A 2 8.83 -37.49 8.08
CA ALA A 2 8.66 -36.13 8.56
C ALA A 2 9.62 -35.21 7.81
N TYR A 3 9.08 -34.18 7.20
CA TYR A 3 9.88 -33.14 6.56
C TYR A 3 10.49 -32.24 7.64
N ILE A 4 11.80 -32.26 7.76
CA ILE A 4 12.55 -31.39 8.66
C ILE A 4 13.09 -30.22 7.84
N GLY A 5 12.39 -29.12 7.83
CA GLY A 5 12.77 -27.92 7.11
C GLY A 5 11.75 -26.81 7.29
N ARG A 6 12.07 -25.63 6.77
CA ARG A 6 11.17 -24.50 6.80
C ARG A 6 9.95 -24.82 5.93
N GLN A 7 8.75 -24.82 6.50
CA GLN A 7 7.53 -24.90 5.71
C GLN A 7 7.51 -23.74 4.71
N GLN A 8 7.41 -24.09 3.44
CA GLN A 8 7.14 -23.08 2.41
C GLN A 8 5.71 -22.57 2.64
N SER A 9 5.61 -21.30 3.00
CA SER A 9 4.32 -20.63 3.00
C SER A 9 3.86 -20.51 1.54
N PRO A 10 2.71 -21.09 1.16
CA PRO A 10 2.18 -20.87 -0.19
C PRO A 10 1.96 -19.37 -0.38
N GLY A 11 2.60 -18.78 -1.39
CA GLY A 11 2.37 -17.40 -1.76
C GLY A 11 0.90 -17.24 -2.15
N SER A 12 0.16 -16.43 -1.43
CA SER A 12 -1.21 -16.10 -1.80
C SER A 12 -1.21 -14.85 -2.67
N PHE A 13 -1.61 -15.00 -3.93
CA PHE A 13 -1.85 -13.87 -4.80
C PHE A 13 -3.19 -13.24 -4.43
N ILE A 14 -3.22 -11.93 -4.37
CA ILE A 14 -4.43 -11.17 -4.11
C ILE A 14 -5.03 -10.73 -5.44
N LYS A 15 -6.23 -11.20 -5.72
CA LYS A 15 -7.02 -10.71 -6.85
C LYS A 15 -7.82 -9.49 -6.38
N LEU A 16 -7.77 -8.41 -7.16
CA LEU A 16 -8.58 -7.22 -6.90
C LEU A 16 -10.03 -7.42 -7.34
N ASP A 17 -10.92 -6.66 -6.73
CA ASP A 17 -12.34 -6.67 -7.06
C ASP A 17 -12.57 -6.22 -8.50
N ASP A 18 -13.62 -6.73 -9.12
CA ASP A 18 -13.97 -6.44 -10.49
C ASP A 18 -14.56 -5.03 -10.63
N ILE A 19 -14.09 -4.29 -11.62
CA ILE A 19 -14.55 -2.94 -11.93
C ILE A 19 -15.23 -2.82 -13.30
N ILE A 20 -15.52 -3.97 -13.95
CA ILE A 20 -16.11 -4.02 -15.31
C ILE A 20 -17.39 -3.19 -15.40
N SER A 21 -18.23 -3.24 -14.35
CA SER A 21 -19.51 -2.52 -14.30
C SER A 21 -19.38 -1.00 -14.38
N GLN A 22 -18.18 -0.48 -14.11
CA GLN A 22 -17.89 0.96 -14.12
C GLN A 22 -17.36 1.44 -15.48
N PHE A 23 -17.04 0.53 -16.40
CA PHE A 23 -16.53 0.88 -17.73
C PHE A 23 -17.62 1.44 -18.62
N ASN A 24 -17.38 2.64 -19.15
CA ASN A 24 -18.39 3.43 -19.87
C ASN A 24 -17.83 4.13 -21.12
N ASN A 25 -16.68 3.70 -21.64
CA ASN A 25 -15.98 4.30 -22.78
C ASN A 25 -15.49 5.75 -22.57
N SER A 26 -15.62 6.29 -21.35
CA SER A 26 -15.29 7.70 -21.06
C SER A 26 -14.41 7.85 -19.81
N THR A 27 -14.73 7.12 -18.76
CA THR A 27 -14.00 7.18 -17.49
C THR A 27 -12.68 6.43 -17.60
N THR A 28 -11.61 7.05 -17.12
CA THR A 28 -10.25 6.47 -17.11
C THR A 28 -9.78 6.10 -15.69
N GLN A 29 -10.42 6.64 -14.65
CA GLN A 29 -10.00 6.47 -13.27
C GLN A 29 -11.00 5.61 -12.49
N PHE A 30 -10.48 4.57 -11.81
CA PHE A 30 -11.30 3.64 -11.03
C PHE A 30 -10.64 3.33 -9.70
N SER A 31 -11.45 3.19 -8.64
CA SER A 31 -10.95 2.78 -7.31
C SER A 31 -10.66 1.29 -7.26
N LEU A 32 -9.48 0.95 -6.78
CA LEU A 32 -9.09 -0.44 -6.55
C LEU A 32 -9.55 -0.91 -5.18
N LYS A 33 -10.13 -2.11 -5.12
CA LYS A 33 -10.64 -2.69 -3.88
C LYS A 33 -10.27 -4.17 -3.78
N VAL A 34 -10.22 -4.64 -2.56
CA VAL A 34 -10.14 -6.08 -2.21
C VAL A 34 -11.21 -6.37 -1.18
N GLY A 35 -12.18 -7.22 -1.54
CA GLY A 35 -13.31 -7.53 -0.65
C GLY A 35 -14.12 -6.30 -0.24
N GLY A 36 -14.26 -5.32 -1.13
CA GLY A 36 -14.97 -4.07 -0.89
C GLY A 36 -14.17 -2.99 -0.16
N GLN A 37 -12.97 -3.29 0.33
CA GLN A 37 -12.10 -2.33 1.02
C GLN A 37 -11.11 -1.69 0.05
N PRO A 38 -10.81 -0.38 0.20
CA PRO A 38 -9.82 0.30 -0.64
C PRO A 38 -8.46 -0.40 -0.61
N PHE A 39 -7.85 -0.58 -1.77
CA PHE A 39 -6.55 -1.19 -1.91
C PHE A 39 -5.52 -0.18 -2.44
N PHE A 40 -4.42 -0.02 -1.72
CA PHE A 40 -3.33 0.89 -2.08
C PHE A 40 -2.15 0.09 -2.64
N ALA A 41 -1.99 0.10 -3.96
CA ALA A 41 -0.92 -0.64 -4.61
C ALA A 41 0.47 -0.02 -4.39
N GLY A 42 0.52 1.28 -4.17
CA GLY A 42 1.76 2.05 -3.95
C GLY A 42 2.63 2.21 -5.19
N ASN A 43 2.64 1.20 -6.08
CA ASN A 43 3.46 1.20 -7.28
C ASN A 43 2.74 0.42 -8.39
N PRO A 44 2.63 0.95 -9.62
CA PRO A 44 1.98 0.24 -10.73
C PRO A 44 2.67 -1.07 -11.12
N TYR A 45 3.97 -1.21 -10.89
CA TYR A 45 4.70 -2.44 -11.19
C TYR A 45 4.36 -3.62 -10.25
N THR A 46 3.67 -3.37 -9.16
CA THR A 46 3.21 -4.44 -8.25
C THR A 46 1.94 -5.13 -8.74
N LEU A 47 1.33 -4.63 -9.79
CA LEU A 47 0.08 -5.12 -10.33
C LEU A 47 0.25 -5.76 -11.70
N LEU A 48 -0.36 -6.92 -11.89
CA LEU A 48 -0.61 -7.49 -13.19
C LEU A 48 -2.03 -7.15 -13.61
N VAL A 49 -2.17 -6.25 -14.58
CA VAL A 49 -3.46 -5.78 -15.08
C VAL A 49 -3.72 -6.35 -16.47
N SER A 50 -4.88 -6.94 -16.66
CA SER A 50 -5.38 -7.35 -17.98
C SER A 50 -6.70 -6.64 -18.27
N LEU A 51 -6.81 -6.10 -19.47
CA LEU A 51 -8.00 -5.43 -19.97
C LEU A 51 -8.38 -6.02 -21.32
N GLY A 52 -9.62 -6.56 -21.43
CA GLY A 52 -10.05 -7.23 -22.64
C GLY A 52 -9.22 -8.46 -23.01
N GLY A 53 -8.58 -9.12 -22.03
CA GLY A 53 -7.68 -10.25 -22.25
C GLY A 53 -6.24 -9.85 -22.62
N VAL A 54 -5.92 -8.56 -22.69
CA VAL A 54 -4.59 -8.05 -23.02
C VAL A 54 -3.92 -7.49 -21.78
N ILE A 55 -2.68 -7.92 -21.52
CA ILE A 55 -1.88 -7.40 -20.41
C ILE A 55 -1.53 -5.94 -20.68
N GLN A 56 -1.75 -5.11 -19.66
CA GLN A 56 -1.48 -3.68 -19.70
C GLN A 56 -0.10 -3.38 -19.12
N GLU A 57 0.68 -2.62 -19.85
CA GLU A 57 2.01 -2.20 -19.39
C GLU A 57 1.90 -1.08 -18.35
N ALA A 58 2.54 -1.31 -17.20
CA ALA A 58 2.60 -0.30 -16.15
C ALA A 58 3.28 0.99 -16.63
N ILE A 59 2.80 2.13 -16.18
CA ILE A 59 3.21 3.50 -16.56
C ILE A 59 2.74 3.91 -17.96
N THR A 60 2.85 3.03 -18.96
CA THR A 60 2.45 3.31 -20.35
C THR A 60 0.94 3.23 -20.54
N ALA A 61 0.33 2.13 -20.11
CA ALA A 61 -1.10 1.88 -20.27
C ALA A 61 -1.93 2.27 -19.04
N PHE A 62 -1.32 2.24 -17.87
CA PHE A 62 -1.98 2.68 -16.64
C PHE A 62 -0.97 3.22 -15.61
N THR A 63 -1.45 4.08 -14.73
CA THR A 63 -0.72 4.57 -13.55
C THR A 63 -1.56 4.35 -12.29
N ILE A 64 -0.92 4.43 -11.12
CA ILE A 64 -1.57 4.32 -9.82
C ILE A 64 -1.39 5.60 -9.04
N VAL A 65 -2.47 6.10 -8.47
CA VAL A 65 -2.47 7.23 -7.54
C VAL A 65 -3.36 6.84 -6.36
N ASP A 66 -2.78 6.73 -5.19
CA ASP A 66 -3.45 6.28 -3.98
C ASP A 66 -4.13 4.91 -4.14
N ASP A 67 -5.44 4.85 -4.00
CA ASP A 67 -6.27 3.65 -4.18
C ASP A 67 -6.86 3.53 -5.60
N LYS A 68 -6.34 4.32 -6.57
CA LYS A 68 -6.95 4.43 -7.89
C LYS A 68 -6.00 4.02 -9.00
N ILE A 69 -6.56 3.30 -9.97
CA ILE A 69 -5.92 3.04 -11.25
C ILE A 69 -6.40 4.07 -12.28
N ASN A 70 -5.46 4.64 -13.01
CA ASN A 70 -5.73 5.56 -14.11
C ASN A 70 -5.26 4.92 -15.41
N PHE A 71 -6.18 4.59 -16.29
CA PHE A 71 -5.85 4.09 -17.62
C PHE A 71 -5.51 5.24 -18.57
N ALA A 72 -4.55 5.04 -19.47
CA ALA A 72 -4.20 5.99 -20.50
C ALA A 72 -5.34 6.24 -21.50
N SER A 73 -6.19 5.23 -21.70
CA SER A 73 -7.41 5.33 -22.52
C SER A 73 -8.58 4.71 -21.75
N ALA A 74 -9.77 5.28 -21.93
CA ALA A 74 -10.97 4.79 -21.27
C ALA A 74 -11.29 3.35 -21.71
N PRO A 75 -11.48 2.41 -20.77
CA PRO A 75 -11.86 1.05 -21.08
C PRO A 75 -13.24 1.01 -21.77
N VAL A 76 -13.35 0.12 -22.76
CA VAL A 76 -14.61 -0.09 -23.46
C VAL A 76 -15.62 -0.74 -22.51
N SER A 77 -16.85 -0.28 -22.56
CA SER A 77 -17.95 -0.88 -21.76
C SER A 77 -18.04 -2.38 -22.01
N GLY A 78 -18.04 -3.15 -20.93
CA GLY A 78 -18.08 -4.62 -20.97
C GLY A 78 -16.75 -5.32 -21.27
N ALA A 79 -15.64 -4.58 -21.40
CA ALA A 79 -14.32 -5.18 -21.52
C ALA A 79 -13.96 -5.93 -20.23
N ASN A 80 -13.47 -7.16 -20.37
CA ASN A 80 -13.05 -7.95 -19.21
C ASN A 80 -11.91 -7.26 -18.45
N PHE A 81 -12.01 -7.25 -17.14
CA PHE A 81 -10.96 -6.76 -16.26
C PHE A 81 -10.44 -7.86 -15.36
N PHE A 82 -9.14 -7.94 -15.24
CA PHE A 82 -8.49 -8.84 -14.31
C PHE A 82 -7.25 -8.14 -13.74
N CYS A 83 -7.14 -8.12 -12.42
CA CYS A 83 -5.99 -7.52 -11.76
C CYS A 83 -5.56 -8.37 -10.56
N VAL A 84 -4.28 -8.69 -10.54
CA VAL A 84 -3.64 -9.46 -9.46
C VAL A 84 -2.45 -8.69 -8.91
N VAL A 85 -2.29 -8.72 -7.61
CA VAL A 85 -1.14 -8.17 -6.91
C VAL A 85 0.00 -9.17 -6.99
N LEU A 86 1.10 -8.81 -7.65
CA LEU A 86 2.30 -9.63 -7.79
C LEU A 86 3.20 -9.58 -6.55
N ALA A 87 3.26 -8.43 -5.90
CA ALA A 87 4.02 -8.23 -4.69
C ALA A 87 3.30 -7.23 -3.81
N THR A 88 3.11 -7.56 -2.56
CA THR A 88 2.79 -6.57 -1.56
C THR A 88 4.10 -5.92 -1.16
N THR A 89 4.28 -4.64 -1.48
CA THR A 89 5.22 -3.84 -0.72
C THR A 89 4.66 -3.80 0.69
N ASN A 90 5.17 -4.64 1.58
CA ASN A 90 5.08 -4.36 2.98
C ASN A 90 5.83 -3.04 3.18
N VAL A 91 5.13 -1.95 3.01
CA VAL A 91 5.52 -0.73 3.68
C VAL A 91 5.24 -1.04 5.15
N ASN A 92 6.18 -1.75 5.77
CA ASN A 92 6.25 -1.76 7.20
C ASN A 92 6.47 -0.28 7.55
N PRO A 93 5.50 0.40 8.14
CA PRO A 93 5.75 1.69 8.73
C PRO A 93 6.60 1.40 9.98
N LEU A 94 7.84 1.01 9.74
CA LEU A 94 8.83 1.09 10.79
C LEU A 94 8.97 2.59 11.05
N THR A 95 8.16 3.07 11.96
CA THR A 95 8.36 4.36 12.56
C THR A 95 9.62 4.22 13.39
N THR A 96 10.75 4.31 12.70
CA THR A 96 12.03 4.39 13.40
C THR A 96 12.06 5.77 14.00
N LEU A 97 11.67 5.88 15.27
CA LEU A 97 11.92 7.05 16.05
C LEU A 97 13.44 7.10 16.29
N THR A 98 14.15 7.70 15.37
CA THR A 98 15.56 8.01 15.60
C THR A 98 15.59 9.27 16.46
N ILE A 99 15.74 9.10 17.76
CA ILE A 99 16.08 10.20 18.64
C ILE A 99 17.55 10.51 18.34
N GLY A 100 17.79 11.49 17.46
CA GLY A 100 19.12 12.03 17.27
C GLY A 100 19.59 12.65 18.58
N ALA A 101 20.50 11.99 19.29
CA ALA A 101 21.17 12.61 20.39
C ALA A 101 22.01 13.78 19.83
N ARG A 102 21.60 14.98 20.13
CA ARG A 102 22.45 16.15 19.92
C ARG A 102 23.73 15.95 20.72
N ALA A 103 24.88 16.20 20.12
CA ALA A 103 26.16 16.17 20.83
C ALA A 103 26.05 17.04 22.13
N GLY A 104 26.21 16.42 23.29
CA GLY A 104 26.06 17.07 24.61
C GLY A 104 24.70 16.95 25.27
N ALA A 105 23.70 16.32 24.61
CA ALA A 105 22.40 16.04 25.24
C ALA A 105 22.48 14.73 26.05
N HIS A 106 22.30 14.82 27.35
CA HIS A 106 22.13 13.70 28.24
C HIS A 106 20.68 13.28 28.28
N LEU A 107 20.41 11.96 28.47
CA LEU A 107 19.06 11.45 28.72
C LEU A 107 18.37 12.15 29.90
N MET A 108 19.14 12.69 30.84
CA MET A 108 18.63 13.45 31.95
C MET A 108 17.99 14.78 31.55
N ASP A 109 18.36 15.36 30.40
CA ASP A 109 17.75 16.59 29.92
C ASP A 109 16.29 16.39 29.45
N LEU A 110 15.85 15.16 29.30
CA LEU A 110 14.48 14.79 28.96
C LEU A 110 13.57 14.66 30.16
N HIS A 111 14.12 14.73 31.37
CA HIS A 111 13.34 14.61 32.61
C HIS A 111 12.31 15.75 32.72
N GLY A 112 11.04 15.35 32.86
CA GLY A 112 9.92 16.28 32.93
C GLY A 112 9.51 16.92 31.59
N ARG A 113 10.13 16.53 30.47
CA ARG A 113 9.71 16.94 29.14
C ARG A 113 8.75 15.92 28.53
N SER A 114 7.76 16.39 27.86
CA SER A 114 6.86 15.55 27.06
C SER A 114 7.23 15.61 25.59
N MET A 115 7.21 14.48 24.94
CA MET A 115 7.33 14.38 23.50
C MET A 115 5.99 13.88 22.92
N THR A 116 5.55 14.51 21.85
CA THR A 116 4.35 14.08 21.15
C THR A 116 4.75 13.40 19.86
N VAL A 117 4.35 12.14 19.71
CA VAL A 117 4.49 11.41 18.46
C VAL A 117 3.16 11.46 17.73
N THR A 118 3.17 11.99 16.53
CA THR A 118 1.99 12.04 15.67
C THR A 118 2.04 10.84 14.72
N ASP A 119 1.01 10.03 14.72
CA ASP A 119 0.90 8.92 13.79
C ASP A 119 0.54 9.42 12.37
N ARG A 120 0.50 8.50 11.42
CA ARG A 120 0.20 8.81 10.02
C ARG A 120 -1.21 9.38 9.83
N SER A 121 -2.13 9.11 10.75
CA SER A 121 -3.50 9.64 10.72
C SER A 121 -3.60 11.06 11.30
N GLY A 122 -2.49 11.59 11.79
CA GLY A 122 -2.44 12.90 12.45
C GLY A 122 -2.83 12.88 13.93
N THR A 123 -2.99 11.69 14.51
CA THR A 123 -3.31 11.55 15.93
C THR A 123 -2.05 11.72 16.78
N ALA A 124 -2.08 12.64 17.70
CA ALA A 124 -0.97 12.91 18.62
C ALA A 124 -0.99 11.93 19.81
N HIS A 125 0.12 11.25 20.02
CA HIS A 125 0.33 10.36 21.17
C HIS A 125 1.37 10.97 22.11
N PRO A 126 0.96 11.48 23.28
CA PRO A 126 1.91 12.02 24.22
C PRO A 126 2.72 10.90 24.89
N ILE A 127 4.03 11.04 24.89
CA ILE A 127 4.93 10.14 25.62
C ILE A 127 5.54 10.94 26.76
N ALA A 128 5.25 10.54 28.00
CA ALA A 128 5.86 11.12 29.17
C ALA A 128 7.13 10.34 29.54
N PHE A 129 8.26 11.04 29.63
CA PHE A 129 9.49 10.48 30.17
C PHE A 129 9.53 10.69 31.67
N ASN A 130 9.43 9.59 32.42
CA ASN A 130 9.55 9.61 33.86
C ASN A 130 10.84 8.88 34.23
N LEU A 131 11.86 9.64 34.49
CA LEU A 131 13.12 9.13 35.00
C LEU A 131 13.03 9.11 36.53
N ALA A 132 12.90 7.92 37.08
CA ALA A 132 12.96 7.73 38.53
C ALA A 132 14.41 7.90 39.04
#